data_6d09571689dc5c55b7b90c9fa0566ad7
#
_entry.id   6d09571689dc5c55b7b90c9fa0566ad7
#
_cell.length_a   1.000
_cell.length_b   1.000
_cell.length_c   1.000
_cell.angle_alpha   90.00
_cell.angle_beta   90.00
_cell.angle_gamma   90.00
#
_symmetry.space_group_name_H-M   'P 1'
#
loop_
_entity.id
_entity.type
_entity.pdbx_description
1 polymer ?
#
loop_
_entity_poly.entity_id
_entity_poly.type
_entity_poly.pdbx_seq_one_letter_code
_entity_poly.pdbx_strand_id
1 'polypeptide(L)'
;TQNYSEGHSIYEFYTYTYAGVDQMNGRALYNANSQLGESTINALKAQDEYVTINGKNYVYNTSYAEKEWQGSALPDVYGSINTSLTWKDLTLSVLCTYSLGGKVYDYNYQGLMYTTTNGPGALHKDVLNGWQAVPEGMTEDSPNRLNPNGTPQFDLSSLASTSYGA
;
A
#
# COMPACT_ATOMS: atom_id res chain seq x y z
N THR A 1 14.25 -4.14 0.28
CA THR A 1 15.63 -4.05 0.78
C THR A 1 15.67 -4.77 2.11
N GLN A 2 16.56 -5.73 2.26
CA GLN A 2 16.82 -6.35 3.56
C GLN A 2 17.67 -5.38 4.39
N ASN A 3 17.28 -5.14 5.60
CA ASN A 3 18.05 -4.38 6.57
C ASN A 3 18.28 -5.29 7.80
N TYR A 4 19.51 -5.33 8.27
CA TYR A 4 19.88 -6.13 9.44
C TYR A 4 20.09 -5.17 10.61
N SER A 5 19.24 -5.29 11.62
CA SER A 5 19.32 -4.49 12.84
C SER A 5 19.06 -5.37 14.05
N GLU A 6 19.72 -5.06 15.16
CA GLU A 6 19.50 -5.75 16.40
C GLU A 6 18.04 -5.60 16.85
N GLY A 7 17.42 -6.70 17.29
CA GLY A 7 16.02 -6.74 17.71
C GLY A 7 15.00 -6.99 16.59
N HIS A 8 15.44 -7.06 15.32
CA HIS A 8 14.57 -7.31 14.19
C HIS A 8 14.88 -8.64 13.51
N SER A 9 13.84 -9.31 13.01
CA SER A 9 13.99 -10.55 12.27
C SER A 9 14.55 -10.28 10.86
N ILE A 10 15.39 -11.21 10.37
CA ILE A 10 15.86 -11.19 8.97
C ILE A 10 14.72 -11.34 7.94
N TYR A 11 13.55 -11.77 8.39
CA TYR A 11 12.35 -11.95 7.57
C TYR A 11 11.39 -10.76 7.66
N GLU A 12 11.77 -9.69 8.37
CA GLU A 12 10.99 -8.45 8.40
C GLU A 12 11.20 -7.62 7.15
N PHE A 13 10.10 -7.03 6.68
CA PHE A 13 10.14 -6.08 5.58
C PHE A 13 10.50 -4.68 6.10
N TYR A 14 11.56 -4.10 5.54
CA TYR A 14 11.95 -2.73 5.79
C TYR A 14 11.78 -1.91 4.51
N THR A 15 10.71 -1.14 4.45
CA THR A 15 10.30 -0.45 3.23
C THR A 15 9.67 0.91 3.51
N TYR A 16 9.43 1.67 2.47
CA TYR A 16 8.77 2.96 2.55
C TYR A 16 7.32 2.82 2.95
N THR A 17 6.83 3.77 3.74
CA THR A 17 5.42 3.85 4.09
C THR A 17 4.70 4.71 3.06
N TYR A 18 3.87 4.04 2.26
CA TYR A 18 2.97 4.69 1.31
C TYR A 18 1.81 5.34 2.08
N ALA A 19 1.60 6.64 1.85
CA ALA A 19 0.59 7.40 2.56
C ALA A 19 -0.68 7.66 1.72
N GLY A 20 -0.63 7.36 0.43
CA GLY A 20 -1.76 7.56 -0.47
C GLY A 20 -1.38 8.35 -1.73
N VAL A 21 -2.35 8.98 -2.33
CA VAL A 21 -2.19 9.80 -3.54
C VAL A 21 -2.56 11.25 -3.22
N ASP A 22 -1.75 12.17 -3.70
CA ASP A 22 -2.09 13.59 -3.66
C ASP A 22 -3.30 13.86 -4.56
N GLN A 23 -4.35 14.38 -3.96
CA GLN A 23 -5.60 14.63 -4.66
C GLN A 23 -5.49 15.74 -5.71
N MET A 24 -4.49 16.61 -5.58
CA MET A 24 -4.30 17.75 -6.48
C MET A 24 -3.61 17.34 -7.79
N ASN A 25 -2.67 16.40 -7.74
CA ASN A 25 -1.83 16.07 -8.89
C ASN A 25 -1.77 14.57 -9.22
N GLY A 26 -2.35 13.69 -8.39
CA GLY A 26 -2.36 12.24 -8.61
C GLY A 26 -1.03 11.54 -8.35
N ARG A 27 -0.05 12.24 -7.75
CA ARG A 27 1.25 11.63 -7.42
C ARG A 27 1.19 10.85 -6.12
N ALA A 28 1.96 9.77 -6.05
CA ALA A 28 2.07 8.97 -4.84
C ALA A 28 2.75 9.77 -3.72
N LEU A 29 2.22 9.65 -2.52
CA LEU A 29 2.74 10.27 -1.31
C LEU A 29 3.42 9.25 -0.42
N TYR A 30 4.59 9.60 0.07
CA TYR A 30 5.35 8.82 1.05
C TYR A 30 5.63 9.68 2.28
N ASN A 31 5.68 9.08 3.45
CA ASN A 31 6.07 9.81 4.66
C ASN A 31 7.48 10.37 4.48
N ALA A 32 7.64 11.66 4.71
CA ALA A 32 8.94 12.31 4.62
C ALA A 32 9.86 11.82 5.75
N ASN A 33 11.12 11.56 5.42
CA ASN A 33 12.10 11.18 6.42
C ASN A 33 12.29 12.30 7.45
N SER A 34 12.15 11.97 8.71
CA SER A 34 12.26 12.91 9.85
C SER A 34 13.67 13.49 10.02
N GLN A 35 14.68 12.88 9.42
CA GLN A 35 16.09 13.29 9.48
C GLN A 35 16.51 14.22 8.32
N LEU A 36 15.56 14.66 7.48
CA LEU A 36 15.87 15.60 6.40
C LEU A 36 16.29 16.96 6.95
N GLY A 37 17.44 17.47 6.51
CA GLY A 37 17.91 18.80 6.85
C GLY A 37 17.06 19.89 6.20
N GLU A 38 16.98 21.06 6.82
CA GLU A 38 16.19 22.21 6.33
C GLU A 38 16.56 22.64 4.90
N SER A 39 17.85 22.59 4.56
CA SER A 39 18.33 22.90 3.20
C SER A 39 17.74 21.95 2.16
N THR A 40 17.67 20.66 2.48
CA THR A 40 17.06 19.63 1.61
C THR A 40 15.56 19.84 1.49
N ILE A 41 14.88 20.12 2.60
CA ILE A 41 13.43 20.40 2.59
C ILE A 41 13.13 21.62 1.73
N ASN A 42 13.91 22.69 1.83
CA ASN A 42 13.72 23.89 1.02
C ASN A 42 13.97 23.62 -0.48
N ALA A 43 14.97 22.83 -0.80
CA ALA A 43 15.22 22.40 -2.18
C ALA A 43 14.09 21.57 -2.74
N LEU A 44 13.56 20.63 -1.96
CA LEU A 44 12.41 19.79 -2.36
C LEU A 44 11.13 20.62 -2.54
N LYS A 45 10.88 21.59 -1.68
CA LYS A 45 9.75 22.53 -1.84
C LYS A 45 9.89 23.36 -3.12
N ALA A 46 11.08 23.81 -3.46
CA ALA A 46 11.34 24.55 -4.69
C ALA A 46 11.16 23.71 -5.96
N GLN A 47 11.28 22.39 -5.84
CA GLN A 47 11.09 21.42 -6.94
C GLN A 47 9.68 20.80 -6.96
N ASP A 48 8.79 21.22 -6.10
CA ASP A 48 7.44 20.65 -5.94
C ASP A 48 7.45 19.13 -5.59
N GLU A 49 8.48 18.72 -4.83
CA GLU A 49 8.69 17.33 -4.40
C GLU A 49 8.36 17.11 -2.92
N TYR A 50 7.87 18.14 -2.22
CA TYR A 50 7.55 18.12 -0.79
C TYR A 50 6.23 18.84 -0.51
N VAL A 51 5.33 18.17 0.20
CA VAL A 51 4.01 18.72 0.53
C VAL A 51 3.69 18.47 2.01
N THR A 52 2.98 19.40 2.62
CA THR A 52 2.45 19.25 3.98
C THR A 52 0.92 19.22 3.91
N ILE A 53 0.33 18.11 4.33
CA ILE A 53 -1.11 17.90 4.35
C ILE A 53 -1.53 17.58 5.79
N ASN A 54 -2.49 18.32 6.32
CA ASN A 54 -3.01 18.14 7.68
C ASN A 54 -1.92 18.08 8.77
N GLY A 55 -0.85 18.86 8.61
CA GLY A 55 0.26 18.94 9.57
C GLY A 55 1.26 17.78 9.48
N LYS A 56 1.09 16.84 8.52
CA LYS A 56 2.06 15.79 8.21
C LYS A 56 2.82 16.11 6.94
N ASN A 57 4.07 15.71 6.91
CA ASN A 57 4.99 16.00 5.82
C ASN A 57 5.15 14.79 4.92
N TYR A 58 5.01 15.01 3.62
CA TYR A 58 5.10 13.97 2.60
C TYR A 58 6.06 14.37 1.49
N VAL A 59 6.62 13.36 0.85
CA VAL A 59 7.48 13.50 -0.33
C VAL A 59 6.94 12.62 -1.45
N TYR A 60 7.17 13.04 -2.70
CA TYR A 60 6.79 12.24 -3.87
C TYR A 60 7.91 11.27 -4.27
N ASN A 61 9.15 11.58 -3.89
CA ASN A 61 10.30 10.75 -4.25
C ASN A 61 10.71 9.84 -3.09
N THR A 62 10.75 8.54 -3.35
CA THR A 62 11.13 7.51 -2.36
C THR A 62 12.55 7.67 -1.81
N SER A 63 13.43 8.40 -2.50
CA SER A 63 14.79 8.67 -2.00
C SER A 63 14.81 9.49 -0.71
N TYR A 64 13.77 10.28 -0.47
CA TYR A 64 13.60 11.14 0.71
C TYR A 64 12.54 10.63 1.67
N ALA A 65 11.96 9.48 1.35
CA ALA A 65 10.92 8.86 2.16
C ALA A 65 11.51 8.12 3.36
N GLU A 66 10.75 8.10 4.44
CA GLU A 66 11.07 7.30 5.62
C GLU A 66 10.81 5.82 5.36
N LYS A 67 11.76 4.98 5.81
CA LYS A 67 11.60 3.53 5.80
C LYS A 67 11.23 3.07 7.20
N GLU A 68 10.27 2.18 7.26
CA GLU A 68 9.77 1.61 8.51
C GLU A 68 9.70 0.09 8.42
N TRP A 69 9.71 -0.55 9.58
CA TRP A 69 9.51 -1.98 9.69
C TRP A 69 8.02 -2.28 9.50
N GLN A 70 7.71 -3.01 8.44
CA GLN A 70 6.33 -3.31 8.03
C GLN A 70 5.82 -4.64 8.57
N GLY A 71 6.63 -5.35 9.37
CA GLY A 71 6.34 -6.65 9.93
C GLY A 71 7.01 -7.80 9.19
N SER A 72 6.83 -9.02 9.71
CA SER A 72 7.54 -10.22 9.27
C SER A 72 6.77 -11.00 8.22
N ALA A 73 7.51 -11.69 7.35
CA ALA A 73 6.94 -12.69 6.44
C ALA A 73 6.58 -14.00 7.16
N LEU A 74 7.11 -14.21 8.36
CA LEU A 74 6.80 -15.41 9.15
C LEU A 74 5.47 -15.25 9.86
N PRO A 75 4.65 -16.31 9.92
CA PRO A 75 3.44 -16.31 10.73
C PRO A 75 3.76 -16.18 12.22
N ASP A 76 2.94 -15.42 12.94
CA ASP A 76 3.06 -15.27 14.39
C ASP A 76 2.65 -16.56 15.13
N VAL A 77 1.64 -17.23 14.61
CA VAL A 77 1.12 -18.48 15.18
C VAL A 77 0.74 -19.44 14.05
N TYR A 78 1.16 -20.66 14.18
CA TYR A 78 0.73 -21.74 13.27
C TYR A 78 0.53 -23.04 14.05
N GLY A 79 -0.34 -23.90 13.55
CA GLY A 79 -0.59 -25.19 14.19
C GLY A 79 -1.59 -26.03 13.43
N SER A 80 -1.95 -27.16 14.04
CA SER A 80 -2.96 -28.06 13.51
C SER A 80 -3.79 -28.66 14.64
N ILE A 81 -5.05 -28.91 14.33
CA ILE A 81 -5.99 -29.66 15.15
C ILE A 81 -6.42 -30.86 14.35
N ASN A 82 -6.15 -32.05 14.88
CA ASN A 82 -6.60 -33.30 14.30
C ASN A 82 -7.60 -33.95 15.24
N THR A 83 -8.75 -34.31 14.73
CA THR A 83 -9.77 -35.08 15.48
C THR A 83 -10.29 -36.22 14.62
N SER A 84 -10.57 -37.33 15.27
CA SER A 84 -11.25 -38.47 14.64
C SER A 84 -12.39 -38.94 15.53
N LEU A 85 -13.54 -39.16 14.93
CA LEU A 85 -14.73 -39.67 15.58
C LEU A 85 -15.15 -40.96 14.87
N THR A 86 -15.22 -42.04 15.66
CA THR A 86 -15.71 -43.34 15.14
C THR A 86 -17.02 -43.68 15.79
N TRP A 87 -18.03 -43.95 14.99
CA TRP A 87 -19.34 -44.38 15.45
C TRP A 87 -19.79 -45.60 14.61
N LYS A 88 -19.84 -46.77 15.27
CA LYS A 88 -20.07 -48.06 14.60
C LYS A 88 -19.02 -48.28 13.51
N ASP A 89 -19.47 -48.43 12.27
CA ASP A 89 -18.64 -48.67 11.09
C ASP A 89 -18.24 -47.38 10.35
N LEU A 90 -18.63 -46.22 10.88
CA LEU A 90 -18.32 -44.92 10.29
C LEU A 90 -17.19 -44.22 11.10
N THR A 91 -16.15 -43.84 10.40
CA THR A 91 -15.07 -43.03 10.96
C THR A 91 -14.96 -41.72 10.20
N LEU A 92 -15.09 -40.60 10.93
CA LEU A 92 -14.85 -39.26 10.43
C LEU A 92 -13.51 -38.75 10.98
N SER A 93 -12.60 -38.39 10.11
CA SER A 93 -11.33 -37.76 10.46
C SER A 93 -11.28 -36.35 9.90
N VAL A 94 -10.97 -35.38 10.74
CA VAL A 94 -10.86 -33.96 10.34
C VAL A 94 -9.51 -33.44 10.80
N LEU A 95 -8.74 -32.91 9.85
CA LEU A 95 -7.49 -32.20 10.09
C LEU A 95 -7.68 -30.73 9.68
N CYS A 96 -7.59 -29.83 10.64
CA CYS A 96 -7.55 -28.39 10.42
C CYS A 96 -6.14 -27.88 10.66
N THR A 97 -5.55 -27.21 9.68
CA THR A 97 -4.30 -26.47 9.85
C THR A 97 -4.58 -24.98 9.83
N TYR A 98 -3.89 -24.24 10.67
CA TYR A 98 -4.02 -22.79 10.70
C TYR A 98 -2.64 -22.13 10.72
N SER A 99 -2.59 -20.95 10.09
CA SER A 99 -1.42 -20.07 10.09
C SER A 99 -1.95 -18.65 10.15
N LEU A 100 -1.61 -17.92 11.21
CA LEU A 100 -2.09 -16.57 11.48
C LEU A 100 -0.91 -15.62 11.55
N GLY A 101 -1.12 -14.39 11.07
CA GLY A 101 -0.05 -13.41 10.93
C GLY A 101 0.77 -13.65 9.66
N GLY A 102 1.92 -12.99 9.62
CA GLY A 102 2.78 -12.98 8.44
C GLY A 102 2.30 -12.02 7.35
N LYS A 103 3.25 -11.41 6.65
CA LYS A 103 2.98 -10.54 5.52
C LYS A 103 3.59 -11.12 4.27
N VAL A 104 2.88 -11.00 3.15
CA VAL A 104 3.35 -11.47 1.85
C VAL A 104 3.28 -10.31 0.86
N TYR A 105 4.28 -10.22 0.00
CA TYR A 105 4.24 -9.30 -1.12
C TYR A 105 3.44 -9.95 -2.26
N ASP A 106 2.30 -9.35 -2.60
CA ASP A 106 1.44 -9.84 -3.68
C ASP A 106 1.90 -9.28 -5.03
N TYR A 107 2.83 -10.01 -5.64
CA TYR A 107 3.37 -9.68 -6.95
C TYR A 107 2.33 -9.78 -8.07
N ASN A 108 1.38 -10.71 -7.95
CA ASN A 108 0.33 -10.89 -8.96
C ASN A 108 -0.63 -9.70 -8.96
N TYR A 109 -1.06 -9.28 -7.77
CA TYR A 109 -1.90 -8.09 -7.63
C TYR A 109 -1.21 -6.85 -8.18
N GLN A 110 0.06 -6.65 -7.85
CA GLN A 110 0.86 -5.55 -8.40
C GLN A 110 0.87 -5.59 -9.93
N GLY A 111 1.13 -6.76 -10.53
CA GLY A 111 1.15 -6.91 -11.99
C GLY A 111 -0.19 -6.58 -12.65
N LEU A 112 -1.31 -6.95 -12.00
CA LEU A 112 -2.66 -6.68 -12.49
C LEU A 112 -3.09 -5.20 -12.32
N MET A 113 -2.44 -4.47 -11.42
CA MET A 113 -2.65 -3.02 -11.21
C MET A 113 -1.81 -2.16 -12.16
N TYR A 114 -0.83 -2.75 -12.84
CA TYR A 114 0.12 -1.99 -13.68
C TYR A 114 -0.49 -1.69 -15.06
N THR A 115 -0.87 -0.43 -15.26
CA THR A 115 -1.58 0.00 -16.48
C THR A 115 -0.65 0.39 -17.64
N THR A 116 0.64 0.61 -17.38
CA THR A 116 1.54 1.23 -18.36
C THR A 116 2.35 0.24 -19.20
N THR A 117 2.60 -0.97 -18.72
CA THR A 117 3.50 -1.93 -19.38
C THR A 117 2.80 -3.16 -19.93
N ASN A 118 1.63 -3.45 -19.44
CA ASN A 118 0.85 -4.57 -19.96
C ASN A 118 -0.02 -4.03 -21.09
N GLY A 119 0.30 -4.40 -22.32
CA GLY A 119 -0.55 -4.19 -23.47
C GLY A 119 -2.00 -4.66 -23.18
N PRO A 120 -2.76 -5.23 -24.11
CA PRO A 120 -4.17 -5.58 -23.92
C PRO A 120 -4.38 -6.77 -22.96
N GLY A 121 -3.70 -6.76 -21.80
CA GLY A 121 -3.84 -7.74 -20.74
C GLY A 121 -5.02 -7.43 -19.82
N ALA A 122 -5.46 -8.45 -19.05
CA ALA A 122 -6.47 -8.27 -18.04
C ALA A 122 -5.92 -7.43 -16.88
N LEU A 123 -6.69 -6.43 -16.45
CA LEU A 123 -6.39 -5.59 -15.29
C LEU A 123 -7.31 -5.98 -14.13
N HIS A 124 -6.86 -5.72 -12.92
CA HIS A 124 -7.71 -5.88 -11.74
C HIS A 124 -8.78 -4.77 -11.71
N LYS A 125 -9.98 -5.12 -11.25
CA LYS A 125 -11.10 -4.16 -11.15
C LYS A 125 -10.79 -2.93 -10.30
N ASP A 126 -9.89 -3.05 -9.33
CA ASP A 126 -9.52 -1.97 -8.43
C ASP A 126 -8.76 -0.83 -9.13
N VAL A 127 -8.27 -1.06 -10.36
CA VAL A 127 -7.73 0.01 -11.22
C VAL A 127 -8.77 1.09 -11.49
N LEU A 128 -10.06 0.73 -11.50
CA LEU A 128 -11.15 1.69 -11.68
C LEU A 128 -11.32 2.66 -10.50
N ASN A 129 -10.78 2.30 -9.34
CA ASN A 129 -10.79 3.14 -8.15
C ASN A 129 -9.57 4.08 -8.08
N GLY A 130 -8.73 4.09 -9.11
CA GLY A 130 -7.58 4.99 -9.21
C GLY A 130 -7.99 6.47 -9.25
N TRP A 131 -7.05 7.31 -8.87
CA TRP A 131 -7.24 8.77 -8.93
C TRP A 131 -7.53 9.22 -10.37
N GLN A 132 -8.45 10.17 -10.49
CA GLN A 132 -8.80 10.79 -11.76
C GLN A 132 -8.63 12.30 -11.65
N ALA A 133 -8.01 12.92 -12.65
CA ALA A 133 -7.89 14.36 -12.72
C ALA A 133 -9.27 15.01 -12.85
N VAL A 134 -9.41 16.18 -12.24
CA VAL A 134 -10.60 17.01 -12.46
C VAL A 134 -10.60 17.51 -13.91
N PRO A 135 -11.69 17.30 -14.67
CA PRO A 135 -11.80 17.84 -15.99
C PRO A 135 -11.67 19.37 -16.00
N GLU A 136 -11.15 19.90 -17.10
CA GLU A 136 -11.01 21.34 -17.27
C GLU A 136 -12.38 22.05 -17.08
N GLY A 137 -12.38 23.12 -16.27
CA GLY A 137 -13.58 23.88 -15.94
C GLY A 137 -14.45 23.31 -14.82
N MET A 138 -14.04 22.19 -14.18
CA MET A 138 -14.70 21.65 -13.00
C MET A 138 -13.92 21.97 -11.71
N THR A 139 -14.64 21.97 -10.59
CA THR A 139 -14.06 22.16 -9.24
C THR A 139 -13.68 20.83 -8.63
N GLU A 140 -12.96 20.87 -7.51
CA GLU A 140 -12.59 19.67 -6.74
C GLU A 140 -13.78 18.89 -6.19
N ASP A 141 -14.90 19.56 -5.95
CA ASP A 141 -16.16 18.99 -5.50
C ASP A 141 -16.98 18.36 -6.62
N SER A 142 -16.45 18.31 -7.84
CA SER A 142 -17.16 17.74 -8.99
C SER A 142 -17.36 16.23 -8.82
N PRO A 143 -18.40 15.65 -9.48
CA PRO A 143 -18.67 14.21 -9.42
C PRO A 143 -17.47 13.32 -9.83
N ASN A 144 -16.56 13.84 -10.64
CA ASN A 144 -15.36 13.12 -11.07
C ASN A 144 -14.29 12.98 -9.97
N ARG A 145 -14.45 13.68 -8.86
CA ARG A 145 -13.64 13.58 -7.66
C ARG A 145 -14.26 12.69 -6.59
N LEU A 146 -15.29 11.99 -6.92
CA LEU A 146 -15.94 11.05 -6.01
C LEU A 146 -15.43 9.63 -6.25
N ASN A 147 -15.29 8.88 -5.16
CA ASN A 147 -15.15 7.44 -5.23
C ASN A 147 -16.44 6.82 -5.81
N PRO A 148 -16.39 5.58 -6.30
CA PRO A 148 -17.58 4.89 -6.82
C PRO A 148 -18.74 4.80 -5.84
N ASN A 149 -18.46 4.88 -4.52
CA ASN A 149 -19.48 4.91 -3.46
C ASN A 149 -20.06 6.32 -3.18
N GLY A 150 -19.66 7.34 -3.94
CA GLY A 150 -20.13 8.71 -3.79
C GLY A 150 -19.42 9.52 -2.70
N THR A 151 -18.40 8.98 -2.05
CA THR A 151 -17.61 9.75 -1.08
C THR A 151 -16.53 10.59 -1.79
N PRO A 152 -16.20 11.78 -1.27
CA PRO A 152 -15.10 12.58 -1.82
C PRO A 152 -13.78 11.82 -1.81
N GLN A 153 -12.98 11.97 -2.85
CA GLN A 153 -11.66 11.32 -2.98
C GLN A 153 -10.57 11.97 -2.11
N PHE A 154 -10.92 12.69 -1.09
CA PHE A 154 -9.98 13.31 -0.14
C PHE A 154 -9.46 12.34 0.92
N ASP A 155 -10.01 11.14 0.99
CA ASP A 155 -9.54 10.10 1.87
C ASP A 155 -8.36 9.35 1.20
N LEU A 156 -7.16 9.62 1.69
CA LEU A 156 -5.93 8.97 1.24
C LEU A 156 -5.97 7.44 1.36
N SER A 157 -6.86 6.89 2.18
CA SER A 157 -7.00 5.44 2.37
C SER A 157 -7.74 4.75 1.23
N SER A 158 -8.46 5.51 0.39
CA SER A 158 -9.38 4.96 -0.61
C SER A 158 -8.75 4.72 -1.99
N LEU A 159 -7.47 4.98 -2.17
CA LEU A 159 -6.89 5.06 -3.49
C LEU A 159 -5.92 3.94 -3.79
N ALA A 160 -6.31 3.09 -4.71
CA ALA A 160 -5.36 2.36 -5.52
C ALA A 160 -4.68 3.36 -6.46
N SER A 161 -3.46 3.71 -6.18
CA SER A 161 -2.66 4.55 -7.06
C SER A 161 -2.19 3.73 -8.26
N THR A 162 -2.28 4.30 -9.46
CA THR A 162 -1.61 3.77 -10.64
C THR A 162 -0.08 3.83 -10.52
N SER A 163 0.44 4.45 -9.49
CA SER A 163 1.87 4.47 -9.14
C SER A 163 2.33 3.26 -8.32
N TYR A 164 1.55 2.20 -8.23
CA TYR A 164 1.99 0.90 -7.75
C TYR A 164 3.06 0.32 -8.68
N GLY A 165 4.23 0.82 -8.65
CA GLY A 165 5.28 0.31 -9.52
C GLY A 165 6.40 1.29 -9.81
N ALA A 166 6.41 2.41 -9.14
CA ALA A 166 7.56 3.31 -9.14
C ALA A 166 8.58 2.89 -8.07
#